data_dddd0a865a044dd67867e183b21f29f2
#
_entry.id   dddd0a865a044dd67867e183b21f29f2
#
_cell.length_a   1.000
_cell.length_b   1.000
_cell.length_c   1.000
_cell.angle_alpha   90.00
_cell.angle_beta   90.00
_cell.angle_gamma   90.00
#
_symmetry.space_group_name_H-M   'P 1'
#
loop_
_entity.id
_entity.type
_entity.pdbx_description
1 polymer ?
#
loop_
_entity_poly.entity_id
_entity_poly.type
_entity_poly.pdbx_seq_one_letter_code
_entity_poly.pdbx_strand_id
1 'polypeptide(L)'
;MPNNLAINILRWAIAVPAGLMLWFAANYSIGMAFGIIHGVERVESFWEAPDMDGVPIIGTYIMFVTRTIAASSLVGVIIYIVPRYHKQVAIVAASLVSAAAVGILGFILFQAANAEDLKIGPEGWYRHILDMLSIIFGAIVGAWLAYQNQRKERRRS
;
A
#
# COMPACT_ATOMS: atom_id res chain seq x y z
N MET A 1 -24.17 -28.41 11.32
CA MET A 1 -22.96 -27.59 11.56
C MET A 1 -23.24 -26.10 11.24
N PRO A 2 -24.08 -25.41 12.02
CA PRO A 2 -24.47 -24.01 11.74
C PRO A 2 -23.40 -22.98 12.09
N ASN A 3 -22.44 -23.33 12.95
CA ASN A 3 -21.42 -22.38 13.44
C ASN A 3 -20.43 -21.89 12.36
N ASN A 4 -20.33 -22.57 11.22
CA ASN A 4 -19.38 -22.19 10.19
C ASN A 4 -19.85 -20.98 9.35
N LEU A 5 -21.17 -20.74 9.23
CA LEU A 5 -21.69 -19.63 8.44
C LEU A 5 -21.40 -18.28 9.11
N ALA A 6 -21.73 -18.15 10.41
CA ALA A 6 -21.48 -16.92 11.17
C ALA A 6 -19.99 -16.58 11.23
N ILE A 7 -19.13 -17.57 11.45
CA ILE A 7 -17.67 -17.38 11.44
C ILE A 7 -17.19 -16.92 10.07
N ASN A 8 -17.72 -17.48 8.99
CA ASN A 8 -17.33 -17.06 7.64
C ASN A 8 -17.76 -15.64 7.33
N ILE A 9 -18.98 -15.24 7.71
CA ILE A 9 -19.46 -13.87 7.56
C ILE A 9 -18.58 -12.91 8.36
N LEU A 10 -18.26 -13.25 9.61
CA LEU A 10 -17.38 -12.44 10.44
C LEU A 10 -15.99 -12.27 9.82
N ARG A 11 -15.40 -13.32 9.28
CA ARG A 11 -14.10 -13.27 8.59
C ARG A 11 -14.15 -12.33 7.38
N TRP A 12 -15.19 -12.37 6.59
CA TRP A 12 -15.38 -11.43 5.47
C TRP A 12 -15.50 -9.98 5.95
N ALA A 13 -16.27 -9.73 7.01
CA ALA A 13 -16.45 -8.39 7.57
C ALA A 13 -15.17 -7.79 8.15
N ILE A 14 -14.30 -8.62 8.76
CA ILE A 14 -13.06 -8.18 9.42
C ILE A 14 -11.89 -8.05 8.41
N ALA A 15 -11.93 -8.74 7.28
CA ALA A 15 -10.79 -8.82 6.37
C ALA A 15 -10.28 -7.44 5.90
N VAL A 16 -11.18 -6.55 5.48
CA VAL A 16 -10.82 -5.21 5.00
C VAL A 16 -10.34 -4.31 6.14
N PRO A 17 -11.06 -4.16 7.27
CA PRO A 17 -10.56 -3.40 8.42
C PRO A 17 -9.20 -3.88 8.93
N ALA A 18 -8.99 -5.19 9.05
CA ALA A 18 -7.70 -5.75 9.47
C ALA A 18 -6.57 -5.42 8.47
N GLY A 19 -6.86 -5.49 7.18
CA GLY A 19 -5.92 -5.09 6.14
C GLY A 19 -5.54 -3.62 6.25
N LEU A 20 -6.51 -2.72 6.45
CA LEU A 20 -6.28 -1.29 6.64
C LEU A 20 -5.47 -1.00 7.91
N MET A 21 -5.79 -1.67 9.03
CA MET A 21 -5.00 -1.55 10.27
C MET A 21 -3.55 -1.93 10.03
N LEU A 22 -3.30 -3.02 9.32
CA LEU A 22 -1.94 -3.46 9.02
C LEU A 22 -1.23 -2.53 8.04
N TRP A 23 -1.94 -1.94 7.09
CA TRP A 23 -1.42 -0.87 6.23
C TRP A 23 -0.88 0.30 7.06
N PHE A 24 -1.69 0.84 7.98
CA PHE A 24 -1.28 1.94 8.84
C PHE A 24 -0.13 1.54 9.76
N ALA A 25 -0.21 0.38 10.39
CA ALA A 25 0.84 -0.12 11.27
C ALA A 25 2.17 -0.31 10.51
N ALA A 26 2.15 -0.86 9.30
CA ALA A 26 3.34 -1.03 8.47
C ALA A 26 3.94 0.32 8.06
N ASN A 27 3.13 1.27 7.59
CA ASN A 27 3.61 2.62 7.25
C ASN A 27 4.28 3.29 8.44
N TYR A 28 3.63 3.26 9.60
CA TYR A 28 4.15 3.90 10.82
C TYR A 28 5.43 3.22 11.30
N SER A 29 5.44 1.89 11.42
CA SER A 29 6.59 1.15 11.95
C SER A 29 7.81 1.27 11.06
N ILE A 30 7.63 1.19 9.74
CA ILE A 30 8.72 1.32 8.78
C ILE A 30 9.24 2.76 8.76
N GLY A 31 8.33 3.75 8.77
CA GLY A 31 8.71 5.16 8.89
C GLY A 31 9.54 5.44 10.14
N MET A 32 9.12 4.92 11.30
CA MET A 32 9.90 5.02 12.54
C MET A 32 11.27 4.35 12.43
N ALA A 33 11.35 3.15 11.87
CA ALA A 33 12.61 2.44 11.69
C ALA A 33 13.60 3.25 10.83
N PHE A 34 13.13 3.85 9.74
CA PHE A 34 13.95 4.73 8.93
C PHE A 34 14.33 6.02 9.65
N GLY A 35 13.44 6.60 10.47
CA GLY A 35 13.74 7.75 11.32
C GLY A 35 14.87 7.45 12.32
N ILE A 36 14.88 6.25 12.90
CA ILE A 36 15.95 5.82 13.81
C ILE A 36 17.29 5.64 13.06
N ILE A 37 17.26 5.05 11.86
CA ILE A 37 18.48 4.75 11.10
C ILE A 37 19.10 6.01 10.49
N HIS A 38 18.28 6.91 9.94
CA HIS A 38 18.73 8.07 9.15
C HIS A 38 18.61 9.42 9.87
N GLY A 39 17.99 9.43 11.06
CA GLY A 39 17.65 10.64 11.80
C GLY A 39 16.25 11.17 11.44
N VAL A 40 15.49 11.55 12.45
CA VAL A 40 14.09 12.01 12.30
C VAL A 40 14.03 13.26 11.41
N GLU A 41 14.92 14.24 11.64
CA GLU A 41 14.98 15.48 10.86
C GLU A 41 15.15 15.27 9.35
N ARG A 42 15.94 14.25 8.94
CA ARG A 42 16.11 13.91 7.52
C ARG A 42 14.86 13.27 6.91
N VAL A 43 14.12 12.49 7.69
CA VAL A 43 12.88 11.87 7.23
C VAL A 43 11.77 12.89 7.15
N GLU A 44 11.66 13.78 8.13
CA GLU A 44 10.70 14.88 8.15
C GLU A 44 10.96 15.85 7.00
N SER A 45 12.21 16.31 6.80
CA SER A 45 12.55 17.19 5.68
C SER A 45 12.22 16.60 4.32
N PHE A 46 12.30 15.28 4.17
CA PHE A 46 11.88 14.59 2.95
C PHE A 46 10.38 14.71 2.70
N TRP A 47 9.55 14.68 3.77
CA TRP A 47 8.10 14.78 3.64
C TRP A 47 7.60 16.22 3.53
N GLU A 48 8.29 17.17 4.13
CA GLU A 48 7.89 18.57 4.23
C GLU A 48 8.43 19.46 3.12
N ALA A 49 9.48 19.05 2.42
CA ALA A 49 10.07 19.88 1.37
C ALA A 49 9.25 19.83 0.06
N PRO A 50 8.53 20.91 -0.28
CA PRO A 50 7.75 20.97 -1.52
C PRO A 50 8.61 21.10 -2.78
N ASP A 51 9.82 21.65 -2.65
CA ASP A 51 10.71 22.03 -3.76
C ASP A 51 12.07 21.36 -3.57
N MET A 52 12.18 20.10 -3.94
CA MET A 52 13.47 19.44 -3.85
C MET A 52 14.19 19.47 -5.21
N ASP A 53 15.15 20.35 -5.34
CA ASP A 53 16.28 20.20 -6.27
C ASP A 53 17.05 18.91 -5.86
N GLY A 54 16.64 17.80 -6.47
CA GLY A 54 17.19 16.49 -6.20
C GLY A 54 16.56 15.78 -4.99
N VAL A 55 15.46 15.04 -5.21
CA VAL A 55 14.96 14.07 -4.22
C VAL A 55 16.12 13.17 -3.81
N PRO A 56 16.56 13.15 -2.55
CA PRO A 56 17.64 12.27 -2.15
C PRO A 56 17.24 10.84 -2.51
N ILE A 57 18.12 10.11 -3.19
CA ILE A 57 17.90 8.71 -3.58
C ILE A 57 17.39 7.89 -2.37
N ILE A 58 17.89 8.19 -1.18
CA ILE A 58 17.48 7.59 0.09
C ILE A 58 15.99 7.82 0.37
N GLY A 59 15.47 9.04 0.23
CA GLY A 59 14.06 9.34 0.51
C GLY A 59 13.12 8.64 -0.47
N THR A 60 13.49 8.61 -1.75
CA THR A 60 12.77 7.87 -2.79
C THR A 60 12.72 6.38 -2.48
N TYR A 61 13.85 5.80 -2.06
CA TYR A 61 13.96 4.40 -1.65
C TYR A 61 13.07 4.10 -0.42
N ILE A 62 13.14 4.92 0.61
CA ILE A 62 12.33 4.78 1.84
C ILE A 62 10.85 4.77 1.48
N MET A 63 10.39 5.73 0.69
CA MET A 63 9.01 5.84 0.26
C MET A 63 8.57 4.59 -0.52
N PHE A 64 9.35 4.17 -1.50
CA PHE A 64 9.05 2.99 -2.31
C PHE A 64 8.93 1.72 -1.45
N VAL A 65 9.89 1.46 -0.57
CA VAL A 65 9.90 0.29 0.31
C VAL A 65 8.72 0.31 1.27
N THR A 66 8.49 1.46 1.92
CA THR A 66 7.39 1.61 2.90
C THR A 66 6.04 1.36 2.25
N ARG A 67 5.75 1.99 1.13
CA ARG A 67 4.47 1.85 0.43
C ARG A 67 4.28 0.46 -0.14
N THR A 68 5.33 -0.13 -0.70
CA THR A 68 5.30 -1.51 -1.22
C THR A 68 4.97 -2.51 -0.13
N ILE A 69 5.64 -2.44 1.03
CA ILE A 69 5.38 -3.35 2.15
C ILE A 69 3.99 -3.14 2.72
N ALA A 70 3.56 -1.89 2.91
CA ALA A 70 2.24 -1.59 3.42
C ALA A 70 1.13 -2.11 2.49
N ALA A 71 1.23 -1.88 1.18
CA ALA A 71 0.26 -2.38 0.21
C ALA A 71 0.26 -3.92 0.12
N SER A 72 1.44 -4.54 0.17
CA SER A 72 1.56 -6.00 0.22
C SER A 72 0.90 -6.59 1.46
N SER A 73 1.08 -5.95 2.62
CA SER A 73 0.50 -6.36 3.89
C SER A 73 -1.02 -6.24 3.89
N LEU A 74 -1.55 -5.13 3.38
CA LEU A 74 -2.99 -4.91 3.22
C LEU A 74 -3.63 -6.06 2.42
N VAL A 75 -3.15 -6.29 1.22
CA VAL A 75 -3.71 -7.30 0.31
C VAL A 75 -3.47 -8.71 0.86
N GLY A 76 -2.28 -8.99 1.39
CA GLY A 76 -1.91 -10.28 1.94
C GLY A 76 -2.80 -10.70 3.11
N VAL A 77 -3.10 -9.78 4.04
CA VAL A 77 -3.98 -10.06 5.19
C VAL A 77 -5.42 -10.28 4.76
N ILE A 78 -5.93 -9.49 3.82
CA ILE A 78 -7.29 -9.71 3.28
C ILE A 78 -7.41 -11.14 2.74
N ILE A 79 -6.45 -11.58 1.93
CA ILE A 79 -6.46 -12.93 1.36
C ILE A 79 -6.33 -14.01 2.43
N TYR A 80 -5.52 -13.77 3.47
CA TYR A 80 -5.32 -14.73 4.57
C TYR A 80 -6.58 -14.92 5.43
N ILE A 81 -7.29 -13.84 5.72
CA ILE A 81 -8.48 -13.87 6.58
C ILE A 81 -9.68 -14.49 5.87
N VAL A 82 -9.83 -14.25 4.56
CA VAL A 82 -10.98 -14.72 3.78
C VAL A 82 -11.01 -16.25 3.70
N PRO A 83 -12.16 -16.90 3.97
CA PRO A 83 -12.24 -18.36 4.08
C PRO A 83 -12.24 -19.10 2.75
N ARG A 84 -12.59 -18.43 1.66
CA ARG A 84 -12.77 -19.05 0.31
C ARG A 84 -12.40 -18.05 -0.79
N TYR A 85 -12.25 -18.57 -2.01
CA TYR A 85 -12.06 -17.76 -3.24
C TYR A 85 -10.77 -16.93 -3.25
N HIS A 86 -9.70 -17.41 -2.61
CA HIS A 86 -8.45 -16.67 -2.43
C HIS A 86 -7.87 -16.08 -3.72
N LYS A 87 -7.98 -16.80 -4.86
CA LYS A 87 -7.50 -16.28 -6.14
C LYS A 87 -8.33 -15.07 -6.62
N GLN A 88 -9.66 -15.18 -6.55
CA GLN A 88 -10.57 -14.10 -6.94
C GLN A 88 -10.41 -12.91 -6.01
N VAL A 89 -10.32 -13.17 -4.70
CA VAL A 89 -10.08 -12.13 -3.68
C VAL A 89 -8.73 -11.44 -3.90
N ALA A 90 -7.67 -12.17 -4.24
CA ALA A 90 -6.37 -11.62 -4.56
C ALA A 90 -6.45 -10.63 -5.75
N ILE A 91 -7.09 -11.05 -6.82
CA ILE A 91 -7.28 -10.23 -8.02
C ILE A 91 -8.10 -8.99 -7.68
N VAL A 92 -9.26 -9.16 -7.04
CA VAL A 92 -10.16 -8.05 -6.70
C VAL A 92 -9.50 -7.07 -5.73
N ALA A 93 -8.86 -7.55 -4.66
CA ALA A 93 -8.18 -6.70 -3.70
C ALA A 93 -7.04 -5.90 -4.34
N ALA A 94 -6.18 -6.56 -5.12
CA ALA A 94 -5.09 -5.88 -5.82
C ALA A 94 -5.64 -4.86 -6.83
N SER A 95 -6.71 -5.20 -7.58
CA SER A 95 -7.33 -4.29 -8.54
C SER A 95 -7.96 -3.07 -7.86
N LEU A 96 -8.64 -3.25 -6.71
CA LEU A 96 -9.24 -2.14 -5.96
C LEU A 96 -8.18 -1.21 -5.38
N VAL A 97 -7.11 -1.75 -4.79
CA VAL A 97 -6.00 -0.95 -4.27
C VAL A 97 -5.31 -0.19 -5.40
N SER A 98 -5.08 -0.83 -6.55
CA SER A 98 -4.49 -0.18 -7.73
C SER A 98 -5.40 0.90 -8.31
N ALA A 99 -6.70 0.64 -8.41
CA ALA A 99 -7.67 1.62 -8.89
C ALA A 99 -7.77 2.82 -7.94
N ALA A 100 -7.74 2.60 -6.62
CA ALA A 100 -7.70 3.68 -5.64
C ALA A 100 -6.43 4.53 -5.78
N ALA A 101 -5.26 3.90 -5.97
CA ALA A 101 -4.01 4.61 -6.19
C ALA A 101 -4.08 5.49 -7.46
N VAL A 102 -4.56 4.93 -8.58
CA VAL A 102 -4.74 5.69 -9.83
C VAL A 102 -5.76 6.82 -9.66
N GLY A 103 -6.86 6.58 -8.94
CA GLY A 103 -7.88 7.58 -8.65
C GLY A 103 -7.34 8.75 -7.82
N ILE A 104 -6.53 8.46 -6.80
CA ILE A 104 -5.85 9.48 -5.98
C ILE A 104 -4.89 10.29 -6.83
N LEU A 105 -4.07 9.64 -7.67
CA LEU A 105 -3.18 10.34 -8.60
C LEU A 105 -3.97 11.24 -9.54
N GLY A 106 -5.04 10.73 -10.16
CA GLY A 106 -5.91 11.51 -11.02
C GLY A 106 -6.53 12.73 -10.31
N PHE A 107 -6.94 12.57 -9.05
CA PHE A 107 -7.44 13.67 -8.23
C PHE A 107 -6.37 14.72 -7.94
N ILE A 108 -5.15 14.31 -7.58
CA ILE A 108 -4.02 15.22 -7.37
C ILE A 108 -3.70 15.98 -8.67
N LEU A 109 -3.69 15.29 -9.80
CA LEU A 109 -3.45 15.89 -11.12
C LEU A 109 -4.53 16.93 -11.47
N PHE A 110 -5.80 16.59 -11.21
CA PHE A 110 -6.92 17.48 -11.43
C PHE A 110 -6.84 18.75 -10.57
N GLN A 111 -6.53 18.59 -9.27
CA GLN A 111 -6.35 19.71 -8.35
C GLN A 111 -5.19 20.63 -8.80
N ALA A 112 -4.06 20.04 -9.17
CA ALA A 112 -2.91 20.81 -9.64
C ALA A 112 -3.17 21.57 -10.95
N ALA A 113 -3.98 21.01 -11.84
CA ALA A 113 -4.34 21.66 -13.10
C ALA A 113 -5.31 22.85 -12.91
N ASN A 114 -6.10 22.84 -11.82
CA ASN A 114 -7.12 23.86 -11.56
C ASN A 114 -6.75 24.87 -10.47
N ALA A 115 -5.66 24.67 -9.75
CA ALA A 115 -5.19 25.59 -8.72
C ALA A 115 -4.14 26.54 -9.31
N GLU A 116 -4.47 27.83 -9.41
CA GLU A 116 -3.54 28.87 -9.90
C GLU A 116 -2.28 29.00 -9.03
N ASP A 117 -2.40 28.64 -7.74
CA ASP A 117 -1.31 28.74 -6.76
C ASP A 117 -0.51 27.44 -6.56
N LEU A 118 -0.99 26.30 -7.05
CA LEU A 118 -0.33 25.01 -6.87
C LEU A 118 0.56 24.70 -8.09
N LYS A 119 1.63 25.44 -8.25
CA LYS A 119 2.68 25.09 -9.21
C LYS A 119 3.48 23.90 -8.66
N ILE A 120 2.94 22.68 -8.84
CA ILE A 120 3.73 21.48 -8.63
C ILE A 120 4.78 21.44 -9.73
N GLY A 121 6.04 21.68 -9.39
CA GLY A 121 7.14 21.54 -10.35
C GLY A 121 7.24 20.09 -10.87
N PRO A 122 7.97 19.86 -11.97
CA PRO A 122 8.15 18.54 -12.56
C PRO A 122 8.58 17.48 -11.56
N GLU A 123 9.33 17.85 -10.54
CA GLU A 123 9.86 17.00 -9.48
C GLU A 123 8.77 16.54 -8.48
N GLY A 124 7.79 17.40 -8.20
CA GLY A 124 6.61 17.01 -7.39
C GLY A 124 5.77 15.91 -8.06
N TRP A 125 5.65 15.95 -9.39
CA TRP A 125 4.97 14.92 -10.18
C TRP A 125 5.63 13.55 -10.07
N TYR A 126 6.94 13.50 -10.19
CA TYR A 126 7.72 12.27 -10.10
C TYR A 126 7.47 11.56 -8.78
N ARG A 127 7.43 12.29 -7.68
CA ARG A 127 7.18 11.74 -6.34
C ARG A 127 5.79 11.10 -6.24
N HIS A 128 4.74 11.78 -6.70
CA HIS A 128 3.37 11.24 -6.66
C HIS A 128 3.22 10.02 -7.55
N ILE A 129 3.80 10.04 -8.75
CA ILE A 129 3.79 8.89 -9.66
C ILE A 129 4.51 7.70 -9.01
N LEU A 130 5.67 7.90 -8.41
CA LEU A 130 6.44 6.84 -7.79
C LEU A 130 5.73 6.26 -6.54
N ASP A 131 5.07 7.11 -5.74
CA ASP A 131 4.26 6.68 -4.60
C ASP A 131 3.12 5.77 -5.07
N MET A 132 2.39 6.15 -6.11
CA MET A 132 1.31 5.33 -6.64
C MET A 132 1.81 4.04 -7.29
N LEU A 133 2.92 4.08 -8.03
CA LEU A 133 3.55 2.88 -8.59
C LEU A 133 3.99 1.90 -7.51
N SER A 134 4.53 2.39 -6.40
CA SER A 134 4.95 1.54 -5.28
C SER A 134 3.75 0.85 -4.60
N ILE A 135 2.62 1.53 -4.47
CA ILE A 135 1.36 0.96 -3.96
C ILE A 135 0.84 -0.14 -4.89
N ILE A 136 0.80 0.12 -6.19
CA ILE A 136 0.34 -0.85 -7.19
C ILE A 136 1.25 -2.08 -7.19
N PHE A 137 2.57 -1.87 -7.22
CA PHE A 137 3.55 -2.94 -7.16
C PHE A 137 3.40 -3.77 -5.88
N GLY A 138 3.26 -3.12 -4.72
CA GLY A 138 3.04 -3.77 -3.44
C GLY A 138 1.75 -4.60 -3.41
N ALA A 139 0.65 -4.09 -3.95
CA ALA A 139 -0.60 -4.82 -4.04
C ALA A 139 -0.48 -6.10 -4.89
N ILE A 140 0.21 -6.04 -6.01
CA ILE A 140 0.48 -7.19 -6.89
C ILE A 140 1.38 -8.22 -6.18
N VAL A 141 2.46 -7.77 -5.55
CA VAL A 141 3.38 -8.64 -4.79
C VAL A 141 2.66 -9.31 -3.63
N GLY A 142 1.87 -8.56 -2.86
CA GLY A 142 1.07 -9.11 -1.75
C GLY A 142 0.08 -10.17 -2.20
N ALA A 143 -0.64 -9.92 -3.30
CA ALA A 143 -1.55 -10.88 -3.90
C ALA A 143 -0.83 -12.15 -4.36
N TRP A 144 0.30 -12.00 -5.02
CA TRP A 144 1.09 -13.12 -5.52
C TRP A 144 1.67 -13.96 -4.38
N LEU A 145 2.29 -13.36 -3.36
CA LEU A 145 2.87 -14.06 -2.21
C LEU A 145 1.81 -14.82 -1.41
N ALA A 146 0.68 -14.17 -1.11
CA ALA A 146 -0.40 -14.80 -0.37
C ALA A 146 -1.00 -15.99 -1.14
N TYR A 147 -1.19 -15.85 -2.46
CA TYR A 147 -1.67 -16.93 -3.30
C TYR A 147 -0.68 -18.11 -3.34
N GLN A 148 0.62 -17.85 -3.48
CA GLN A 148 1.66 -18.87 -3.49
C GLN A 148 1.70 -19.67 -2.19
N ASN A 149 1.62 -18.99 -1.03
CA ASN A 149 1.65 -19.65 0.27
C ASN A 149 0.46 -20.58 0.45
N GLN A 150 -0.74 -20.17 0.08
CA GLN A 150 -1.93 -21.00 0.16
C GLN A 150 -1.87 -22.20 -0.79
N ARG A 151 -1.27 -22.06 -1.96
CA ARG A 151 -1.05 -23.19 -2.88
C ARG A 151 -0.11 -24.24 -2.27
N LYS A 152 0.91 -23.81 -1.52
CA LYS A 152 1.82 -24.71 -0.83
C LYS A 152 1.13 -25.46 0.31
N GLU A 153 0.29 -24.80 1.09
CA GLU A 153 -0.46 -25.43 2.18
C GLU A 153 -1.41 -26.51 1.66
N ARG A 154 -2.14 -26.24 0.57
CA ARG A 154 -3.04 -27.23 -0.07
C ARG A 154 -2.33 -28.45 -0.64
N ARG A 155 -1.03 -28.40 -0.90
CA ARG A 155 -0.26 -29.56 -1.38
C ARG A 155 0.30 -30.40 -0.24
N ARG A 156 0.25 -29.87 0.99
CA ARG A 156 0.73 -30.55 2.20
C ARG A 156 -0.38 -31.21 3.01
N SER A 157 -1.63 -30.82 2.78
CA SER A 157 -2.84 -31.47 3.33
C SER A 157 -3.37 -32.55 2.39
#